data_f607d62b6519c888d7d42b21a2cb4dee
#
_entry.id   f607d62b6519c888d7d42b21a2cb4dee
#
_cell.length_a   1.000
_cell.length_b   1.000
_cell.length_c   1.000
_cell.angle_alpha   90.00
_cell.angle_beta   90.00
_cell.angle_gamma   90.00
#
_symmetry.space_group_name_H-M   'P 1'
#
loop_
_entity.id
_entity.type
_entity.pdbx_description
1 polymer ?
#
loop_
_entity_poly.entity_id
_entity_poly.type
_entity_poly.pdbx_seq_one_letter_code
_entity_poly.pdbx_strand_id
1 'polypeptide(L)'
;MSEIHALGAAELACAYRSGALSPVEVVQAVLEHIDRWEPHLCASYLLRPELALEQARQSQARWKKGQALSELDGVPVTIKENIATQGDPVPLGTAATRLVPAGSDAPPSARLREAGAVLVCKTTMPDYGMLSSGLSSFHPLSRNPWDLNKTPGGSSAGGAAAAAAGYGPLHIGTDIGGSLRLPAGWCGIFSLKPSLGRIPIDPPYTGRAAGPMTRTVADAAAMMAVLSRPDARDSMSLPLQDIAWSSFDQGVDRLRGLKIGLLLDAGCGLPVEPEVLAAVQAAARRFEAAGAVIEPMRPFMTPAMLDGMDHFWRMRSRIDLLALDPADREKVLPYIRAWADSSAAMDGESVFRAASQFHAVRVASVAACAAFDYVISPTAPMPAFAADLPSPTNDPLHPLEHIGFTVPFNMSEQPAASINCGYTATGLPIGLQIAGRRFDDLGVLRVARAFELIREPQRPWPQPPGP
;
A
#
# COMPACT_ATOMS: atom_id res chain seq x y z
N MET A 1 -12.36 -12.07 24.96
CA MET A 1 -10.93 -11.76 24.75
C MET A 1 -10.76 -11.53 23.27
N SER A 2 -10.13 -10.43 22.86
CA SER A 2 -9.75 -10.24 21.45
C SER A 2 -8.87 -11.41 21.01
N GLU A 3 -9.11 -11.93 19.82
CA GLU A 3 -8.28 -13.01 19.27
C GLU A 3 -6.84 -12.50 19.11
N ILE A 4 -5.86 -13.29 19.49
CA ILE A 4 -4.43 -12.90 19.54
C ILE A 4 -3.95 -12.31 18.19
N HIS A 5 -4.37 -12.90 17.07
CA HIS A 5 -4.00 -12.44 15.73
C HIS A 5 -4.57 -11.05 15.34
N ALA A 6 -5.52 -10.52 16.11
CA ALA A 6 -6.15 -9.23 15.89
C ALA A 6 -5.51 -8.08 16.67
N LEU A 7 -4.57 -8.37 17.59
CA LEU A 7 -3.89 -7.36 18.41
C LEU A 7 -2.97 -6.49 17.57
N GLY A 8 -2.95 -5.17 17.86
CA GLY A 8 -2.04 -4.21 17.27
C GLY A 8 -0.62 -4.31 17.84
N ALA A 9 0.34 -3.69 17.15
CA ALA A 9 1.76 -3.77 17.53
C ALA A 9 2.03 -3.24 18.95
N ALA A 10 1.38 -2.13 19.35
CA ALA A 10 1.55 -1.57 20.69
C ALA A 10 0.95 -2.48 21.78
N GLU A 11 -0.19 -3.13 21.51
CA GLU A 11 -0.81 -4.09 22.44
C GLU A 11 0.09 -5.33 22.61
N LEU A 12 0.67 -5.82 21.52
CA LEU A 12 1.63 -6.93 21.55
C LEU A 12 2.89 -6.58 22.34
N ALA A 13 3.49 -5.39 22.10
CA ALA A 13 4.67 -4.94 22.85
C ALA A 13 4.37 -4.81 24.37
N CYS A 14 3.19 -4.31 24.73
CA CYS A 14 2.75 -4.23 26.12
C CYS A 14 2.60 -5.65 26.73
N ALA A 15 1.97 -6.56 26.00
CA ALA A 15 1.79 -7.94 26.43
C ALA A 15 3.13 -8.70 26.60
N TYR A 16 4.08 -8.48 25.68
CA TYR A 16 5.43 -9.06 25.78
C TYR A 16 6.22 -8.51 26.98
N ARG A 17 6.13 -7.19 27.22
CA ARG A 17 6.80 -6.52 28.34
C ARG A 17 6.27 -6.99 29.70
N SER A 18 4.96 -7.21 29.80
CA SER A 18 4.31 -7.72 31.03
C SER A 18 4.43 -9.24 31.19
N GLY A 19 4.81 -9.98 30.15
CA GLY A 19 4.81 -11.44 30.13
C GLY A 19 3.41 -12.06 30.01
N ALA A 20 2.37 -11.27 29.68
CA ALA A 20 1.00 -11.75 29.46
C ALA A 20 0.87 -12.61 28.19
N LEU A 21 1.70 -12.32 27.18
CA LEU A 21 1.88 -13.12 25.97
C LEU A 21 3.37 -13.22 25.67
N SER A 22 3.73 -14.23 24.88
CA SER A 22 5.07 -14.35 24.31
C SER A 22 5.03 -14.17 22.78
N PRO A 23 6.12 -13.72 22.15
CA PRO A 23 6.23 -13.69 20.70
C PRO A 23 5.95 -15.06 20.05
N VAL A 24 6.29 -16.17 20.71
CA VAL A 24 6.04 -17.52 20.20
C VAL A 24 4.55 -17.83 20.13
N GLU A 25 3.79 -17.55 21.20
CA GLU A 25 2.33 -17.74 21.22
C GLU A 25 1.64 -16.89 20.16
N VAL A 26 2.08 -15.64 19.99
CA VAL A 26 1.50 -14.72 18.99
C VAL A 26 1.80 -15.21 17.56
N VAL A 27 3.05 -15.56 17.25
CA VAL A 27 3.41 -16.05 15.91
C VAL A 27 2.69 -17.35 15.61
N GLN A 28 2.55 -18.26 16.57
CA GLN A 28 1.81 -19.50 16.40
C GLN A 28 0.33 -19.23 16.10
N ALA A 29 -0.33 -18.35 16.86
CA ALA A 29 -1.73 -17.97 16.62
C ALA A 29 -1.93 -17.31 15.26
N VAL A 30 -0.98 -16.49 14.81
CA VAL A 30 -1.01 -15.86 13.47
C VAL A 30 -0.84 -16.92 12.37
N LEU A 31 0.08 -17.87 12.51
CA LEU A 31 0.29 -18.94 11.54
C LEU A 31 -0.95 -19.84 11.42
N GLU A 32 -1.55 -20.23 12.54
CA GLU A 32 -2.81 -21.01 12.57
C GLU A 32 -3.97 -20.23 11.92
N HIS A 33 -3.99 -18.91 12.04
CA HIS A 33 -4.98 -18.06 11.39
C HIS A 33 -4.73 -17.94 9.89
N ILE A 34 -3.48 -17.83 9.46
CA ILE A 34 -3.06 -17.87 8.05
C ILE A 34 -3.53 -19.19 7.40
N ASP A 35 -3.29 -20.32 8.03
CA ASP A 35 -3.66 -21.63 7.50
C ASP A 35 -5.15 -21.77 7.21
N ARG A 36 -6.01 -21.07 7.96
CA ARG A 36 -7.47 -21.04 7.71
C ARG A 36 -7.86 -20.17 6.53
N TRP A 37 -7.10 -19.08 6.30
CA TRP A 37 -7.44 -18.11 5.24
C TRP A 37 -6.78 -18.39 3.90
N GLU A 38 -5.54 -18.89 3.90
CA GLU A 38 -4.69 -18.97 2.71
C GLU A 38 -5.29 -19.81 1.57
N PRO A 39 -6.01 -20.93 1.83
CA PRO A 39 -6.70 -21.67 0.78
C PRO A 39 -7.73 -20.85 -0.01
N HIS A 40 -8.23 -19.76 0.55
CA HIS A 40 -9.25 -18.90 -0.04
C HIS A 40 -8.69 -17.60 -0.61
N LEU A 41 -7.63 -17.05 0.00
CA LEU A 41 -7.09 -15.74 -0.35
C LEU A 41 -5.92 -15.77 -1.31
N CYS A 42 -5.06 -16.77 -1.21
CA CYS A 42 -3.79 -16.82 -1.94
C CYS A 42 -3.00 -15.51 -1.79
N ALA A 43 -2.88 -15.03 -0.56
CA ALA A 43 -2.24 -13.76 -0.25
C ALA A 43 -0.74 -13.90 -0.05
N SER A 44 -0.24 -15.09 0.34
CA SER A 44 1.16 -15.35 0.60
C SER A 44 1.88 -15.98 -0.59
N TYR A 45 3.14 -15.61 -0.74
CA TYR A 45 4.05 -16.23 -1.71
C TYR A 45 4.97 -17.23 -1.03
N LEU A 46 5.56 -16.83 0.11
CA LEU A 46 6.58 -17.62 0.79
C LEU A 46 6.30 -17.61 2.29
N LEU A 47 5.62 -18.64 2.74
CA LEU A 47 5.35 -18.88 4.15
C LEU A 47 6.45 -19.80 4.73
N ARG A 48 7.08 -19.40 5.86
CA ARG A 48 8.16 -20.14 6.52
C ARG A 48 7.93 -20.27 8.01
N PRO A 49 7.00 -21.13 8.45
CA PRO A 49 6.60 -21.26 9.85
C PRO A 49 7.76 -21.51 10.82
N GLU A 50 8.68 -22.42 10.45
CA GLU A 50 9.81 -22.80 11.31
C GLU A 50 10.76 -21.62 11.55
N LEU A 51 11.07 -20.83 10.49
CA LEU A 51 11.91 -19.67 10.58
C LEU A 51 11.24 -18.56 11.41
N ALA A 52 9.94 -18.33 11.21
CA ALA A 52 9.18 -17.36 11.98
C ALA A 52 9.13 -17.72 13.47
N LEU A 53 8.91 -18.99 13.80
CA LEU A 53 8.93 -19.47 15.18
C LEU A 53 10.33 -19.38 15.80
N GLU A 54 11.40 -19.60 15.04
CA GLU A 54 12.77 -19.42 15.53
C GLU A 54 13.05 -17.95 15.86
N GLN A 55 12.68 -17.00 14.97
CA GLN A 55 12.78 -15.57 15.22
C GLN A 55 11.95 -15.17 16.46
N ALA A 56 10.76 -15.74 16.62
CA ALA A 56 9.91 -15.50 17.79
C ALA A 56 10.57 -15.99 19.10
N ARG A 57 11.22 -17.17 19.10
CA ARG A 57 11.97 -17.67 20.28
C ARG A 57 13.12 -16.73 20.64
N GLN A 58 13.86 -16.24 19.67
CA GLN A 58 14.94 -15.28 19.88
C GLN A 58 14.41 -13.96 20.47
N SER A 59 13.30 -13.45 19.96
CA SER A 59 12.63 -12.27 20.52
C SER A 59 12.15 -12.51 21.95
N GLN A 60 11.50 -13.64 22.21
CA GLN A 60 11.06 -14.00 23.57
C GLN A 60 12.22 -14.02 24.55
N ALA A 61 13.39 -14.54 24.13
CA ALA A 61 14.59 -14.56 24.98
C ALA A 61 15.10 -13.13 25.27
N ARG A 62 15.00 -12.19 24.32
CA ARG A 62 15.35 -10.78 24.52
C ARG A 62 14.38 -10.09 25.48
N TRP A 63 13.07 -10.26 25.29
CA TRP A 63 12.06 -9.69 26.20
C TRP A 63 12.23 -10.15 27.64
N LYS A 64 12.48 -11.45 27.87
CA LYS A 64 12.75 -12.01 29.20
C LYS A 64 13.99 -11.42 29.88
N LYS A 65 14.95 -10.90 29.10
CA LYS A 65 16.18 -10.25 29.62
C LYS A 65 16.06 -8.73 29.68
N GLY A 66 14.93 -8.13 29.28
CA GLY A 66 14.79 -6.67 29.15
C GLY A 66 15.65 -6.07 28.03
N GLN A 67 15.97 -6.84 26.99
CA GLN A 67 16.87 -6.51 25.88
C GLN A 67 16.13 -6.49 24.54
N ALA A 68 14.84 -6.13 24.52
CA ALA A 68 14.09 -5.97 23.30
C ALA A 68 14.75 -4.96 22.36
N LEU A 69 14.82 -5.25 21.06
CA LEU A 69 15.48 -4.42 20.05
C LEU A 69 14.69 -3.14 19.75
N SER A 70 13.38 -3.20 19.81
CA SER A 70 12.44 -2.10 19.62
C SER A 70 11.05 -2.47 20.14
N GLU A 71 10.08 -1.56 20.00
CA GLU A 71 8.65 -1.85 20.24
C GLU A 71 8.07 -2.84 19.21
N LEU A 72 8.77 -3.11 18.10
CA LEU A 72 8.36 -4.09 17.09
C LEU A 72 9.05 -5.45 17.26
N ASP A 73 9.87 -5.63 18.30
CA ASP A 73 10.58 -6.89 18.54
C ASP A 73 9.58 -8.04 18.84
N GLY A 74 9.56 -9.04 17.97
CA GLY A 74 8.64 -10.18 18.06
C GLY A 74 7.26 -9.95 17.41
N VAL A 75 6.99 -8.73 16.88
CA VAL A 75 5.73 -8.44 16.21
C VAL A 75 5.72 -9.06 14.80
N PRO A 76 4.68 -9.81 14.42
CA PRO A 76 4.54 -10.40 13.10
C PRO A 76 4.47 -9.33 11.99
N VAL A 77 5.21 -9.54 10.90
CA VAL A 77 5.21 -8.69 9.72
C VAL A 77 5.16 -9.50 8.43
N THR A 78 4.45 -8.99 7.42
CA THR A 78 4.53 -9.51 6.04
C THR A 78 5.20 -8.49 5.13
N ILE A 79 5.92 -8.96 4.13
CA ILE A 79 6.69 -8.12 3.21
C ILE A 79 6.31 -8.47 1.78
N LYS A 80 5.89 -7.46 0.99
CA LYS A 80 5.62 -7.64 -0.45
C LYS A 80 6.85 -8.26 -1.14
N GLU A 81 6.65 -9.21 -2.02
CA GLU A 81 7.72 -10.01 -2.60
C GLU A 81 8.79 -9.21 -3.34
N ASN A 82 8.43 -8.06 -3.95
CA ASN A 82 9.38 -7.20 -4.66
C ASN A 82 10.33 -6.39 -3.74
N ILE A 83 10.12 -6.44 -2.44
CA ILE A 83 11.05 -5.92 -1.43
C ILE A 83 11.94 -7.11 -1.02
N ALA A 84 13.15 -7.16 -1.51
CA ALA A 84 14.04 -8.30 -1.32
C ALA A 84 14.28 -8.61 0.17
N THR A 85 14.28 -9.90 0.48
CA THR A 85 14.73 -10.48 1.76
C THR A 85 15.85 -11.46 1.47
N GLN A 86 16.95 -11.36 2.21
CA GLN A 86 18.13 -12.18 1.98
C GLN A 86 17.78 -13.68 1.99
N GLY A 87 18.20 -14.38 0.96
CA GLY A 87 17.98 -15.81 0.78
C GLY A 87 16.65 -16.19 0.13
N ASP A 88 15.75 -15.23 -0.11
CA ASP A 88 14.46 -15.46 -0.76
C ASP A 88 14.51 -14.99 -2.23
N PRO A 89 13.94 -15.73 -3.18
CA PRO A 89 13.81 -15.27 -4.55
C PRO A 89 12.73 -14.18 -4.69
N VAL A 90 12.91 -13.33 -5.71
CA VAL A 90 12.00 -12.22 -6.04
C VAL A 90 11.40 -12.45 -7.42
N PRO A 91 10.25 -13.14 -7.54
CA PRO A 91 9.62 -13.49 -8.81
C PRO A 91 9.04 -12.29 -9.56
N LEU A 92 8.83 -11.14 -8.91
CA LEU A 92 8.16 -9.94 -9.47
C LEU A 92 6.74 -10.24 -10.03
N GLY A 93 6.03 -11.18 -9.41
CA GLY A 93 4.68 -11.59 -9.80
C GLY A 93 4.62 -12.34 -11.13
N THR A 94 5.74 -12.66 -11.78
CA THR A 94 5.73 -13.21 -13.12
C THR A 94 6.47 -14.55 -13.23
N ALA A 95 5.88 -15.47 -13.99
CA ALA A 95 6.50 -16.77 -14.33
C ALA A 95 7.71 -16.62 -15.29
N ALA A 96 7.97 -15.44 -15.81
CA ALA A 96 9.11 -15.13 -16.66
C ALA A 96 10.42 -14.92 -15.89
N THR A 97 10.35 -14.65 -14.58
CA THR A 97 11.55 -14.39 -13.76
C THR A 97 12.27 -15.67 -13.38
N ARG A 98 13.59 -15.69 -13.53
CA ARG A 98 14.44 -16.74 -12.96
C ARG A 98 14.53 -16.56 -11.45
N LEU A 99 14.18 -17.62 -10.70
CA LEU A 99 14.17 -17.60 -9.25
C LEU A 99 15.57 -17.72 -8.68
N VAL A 100 16.20 -16.59 -8.39
CA VAL A 100 17.52 -16.53 -7.74
C VAL A 100 17.33 -15.92 -6.35
N PRO A 101 17.85 -16.58 -5.29
CA PRO A 101 17.83 -16.02 -3.94
C PRO A 101 18.51 -14.65 -3.86
N ALA A 102 17.87 -13.68 -3.23
CA ALA A 102 18.43 -12.34 -3.03
C ALA A 102 19.71 -12.41 -2.16
N GLY A 103 20.75 -11.73 -2.56
CA GLY A 103 22.03 -11.70 -1.85
C GLY A 103 22.00 -10.90 -0.54
N SER A 104 21.04 -9.98 -0.41
CA SER A 104 20.87 -9.10 0.76
C SER A 104 19.42 -8.68 0.95
N ASP A 105 19.10 -8.19 2.15
CA ASP A 105 17.84 -7.51 2.42
C ASP A 105 17.81 -6.14 1.70
N ALA A 106 16.68 -5.78 1.10
CA ALA A 106 16.40 -4.40 0.71
C ALA A 106 16.27 -3.51 1.96
N PRO A 107 16.44 -2.18 1.86
CA PRO A 107 16.39 -1.29 3.03
C PRO A 107 15.19 -1.52 3.96
N PRO A 108 13.92 -1.64 3.47
CA PRO A 108 12.81 -1.86 4.37
C PRO A 108 12.90 -3.20 5.13
N SER A 109 13.32 -4.28 4.46
CA SER A 109 13.50 -5.59 5.08
C SER A 109 14.59 -5.57 6.15
N ALA A 110 15.72 -4.90 5.86
CA ALA A 110 16.81 -4.74 6.80
C ALA A 110 16.35 -4.00 8.07
N ARG A 111 15.61 -2.89 7.93
CA ARG A 111 15.09 -2.12 9.07
C ARG A 111 14.13 -2.91 9.94
N LEU A 112 13.22 -3.68 9.34
CA LEU A 112 12.30 -4.55 10.10
C LEU A 112 13.03 -5.64 10.85
N ARG A 113 14.03 -6.27 10.21
CA ARG A 113 14.88 -7.28 10.86
C ARG A 113 15.72 -6.70 12.02
N GLU A 114 16.33 -5.52 11.82
CA GLU A 114 17.06 -4.78 12.85
C GLU A 114 16.18 -4.41 14.05
N ALA A 115 14.91 -4.14 13.80
CA ALA A 115 13.92 -3.86 14.83
C ALA A 115 13.42 -5.10 15.56
N GLY A 116 13.78 -6.32 15.09
CA GLY A 116 13.36 -7.58 15.67
C GLY A 116 11.99 -8.09 15.25
N ALA A 117 11.33 -7.46 14.27
CA ALA A 117 10.06 -7.91 13.74
C ALA A 117 10.20 -9.33 13.14
N VAL A 118 9.16 -10.16 13.30
CA VAL A 118 9.13 -11.53 12.81
C VAL A 118 8.51 -11.61 11.43
N LEU A 119 9.30 -11.95 10.42
CA LEU A 119 8.80 -12.15 9.06
C LEU A 119 8.01 -13.46 8.97
N VAL A 120 6.67 -13.37 8.84
CA VAL A 120 5.82 -14.57 8.74
C VAL A 120 5.67 -15.05 7.30
N CYS A 121 5.52 -14.15 6.34
CA CYS A 121 5.50 -14.50 4.91
C CYS A 121 5.87 -13.34 4.00
N LYS A 122 6.23 -13.66 2.76
CA LYS A 122 6.22 -12.72 1.62
C LYS A 122 4.82 -12.71 1.03
N THR A 123 4.34 -11.56 0.54
CA THR A 123 3.00 -11.41 -0.03
C THR A 123 3.02 -11.22 -1.53
N THR A 124 1.95 -11.69 -2.18
CA THR A 124 1.80 -11.74 -3.64
C THR A 124 1.66 -10.36 -4.27
N MET A 125 1.97 -10.29 -5.55
CA MET A 125 1.75 -9.14 -6.42
C MET A 125 1.51 -9.61 -7.88
N PRO A 126 0.90 -8.79 -8.76
CA PRO A 126 0.79 -9.08 -10.20
C PRO A 126 2.12 -8.93 -10.92
N ASP A 127 2.19 -9.43 -12.16
CA ASP A 127 3.37 -9.35 -13.05
C ASP A 127 3.96 -7.92 -13.04
N TYR A 128 5.23 -7.82 -12.65
CA TYR A 128 6.02 -6.59 -12.56
C TYR A 128 5.35 -5.45 -11.75
N GLY A 129 4.27 -5.74 -11.02
CA GLY A 129 3.50 -4.72 -10.31
C GLY A 129 2.69 -3.80 -11.23
N MET A 130 2.40 -4.21 -12.45
CA MET A 130 1.74 -3.38 -13.47
C MET A 130 0.23 -3.36 -13.41
N LEU A 131 -0.40 -4.19 -12.57
CA LEU A 131 -1.86 -4.26 -12.43
C LEU A 131 -2.30 -3.77 -11.05
N SER A 132 -3.52 -3.26 -10.99
CA SER A 132 -4.21 -2.97 -9.73
C SER A 132 -5.11 -4.14 -9.29
N SER A 133 -4.65 -5.36 -9.49
CA SER A 133 -5.38 -6.59 -9.15
C SER A 133 -4.46 -7.64 -8.55
N GLY A 134 -5.04 -8.76 -8.09
CA GLY A 134 -4.32 -9.93 -7.60
C GLY A 134 -3.96 -10.94 -8.69
N LEU A 135 -4.18 -10.61 -9.97
CA LEU A 135 -3.92 -11.50 -11.10
C LEU A 135 -2.41 -11.55 -11.41
N SER A 136 -1.85 -12.75 -11.51
CA SER A 136 -0.43 -13.00 -11.72
C SER A 136 -0.22 -14.23 -12.60
N SER A 137 0.84 -14.24 -13.42
CA SER A 137 1.23 -15.45 -14.14
C SER A 137 2.02 -16.44 -13.27
N PHE A 138 2.51 -15.99 -12.13
CA PHE A 138 3.31 -16.80 -11.20
C PHE A 138 2.53 -17.27 -9.97
N HIS A 139 1.76 -16.37 -9.33
CA HIS A 139 0.99 -16.69 -8.14
C HIS A 139 -0.43 -17.17 -8.48
N PRO A 140 -1.05 -17.98 -7.63
CA PRO A 140 -2.50 -18.16 -7.65
C PRO A 140 -3.21 -16.81 -7.52
N LEU A 141 -4.45 -16.73 -8.00
CA LEU A 141 -5.25 -15.50 -7.97
C LEU A 141 -5.54 -15.05 -6.55
N SER A 142 -4.99 -13.90 -6.16
CA SER A 142 -5.25 -13.30 -4.85
C SER A 142 -6.64 -12.67 -4.80
N ARG A 143 -7.35 -12.87 -3.68
CA ARG A 143 -8.76 -12.50 -3.51
C ARG A 143 -8.96 -11.55 -2.32
N ASN A 144 -10.08 -10.83 -2.35
CA ASN A 144 -10.45 -9.88 -1.31
C ASN A 144 -11.17 -10.59 -0.15
N PRO A 145 -10.75 -10.43 1.11
CA PRO A 145 -11.41 -11.06 2.25
C PRO A 145 -12.88 -10.64 2.45
N TRP A 146 -13.28 -9.45 1.98
CA TRP A 146 -14.66 -8.98 2.07
C TRP A 146 -15.61 -9.67 1.08
N ASP A 147 -15.10 -10.07 -0.06
CA ASP A 147 -15.80 -10.86 -1.09
C ASP A 147 -14.76 -11.57 -1.95
N LEU A 148 -14.71 -12.88 -1.87
CA LEU A 148 -13.73 -13.72 -2.58
C LEU A 148 -13.86 -13.67 -4.12
N ASN A 149 -14.95 -13.11 -4.67
CA ASN A 149 -15.11 -12.86 -6.10
C ASN A 149 -14.53 -11.50 -6.53
N LYS A 150 -14.03 -10.71 -5.58
CA LYS A 150 -13.45 -9.38 -5.82
C LYS A 150 -11.94 -9.38 -5.68
N THR A 151 -11.31 -8.45 -6.40
CA THR A 151 -9.88 -8.21 -6.28
C THR A 151 -9.54 -7.59 -4.92
N PRO A 152 -8.43 -7.94 -4.29
CA PRO A 152 -7.90 -7.19 -3.15
C PRO A 152 -7.26 -5.86 -3.59
N GLY A 153 -7.21 -5.60 -4.89
CA GLY A 153 -6.45 -4.53 -5.48
C GLY A 153 -5.00 -4.92 -5.75
N GLY A 154 -4.21 -3.96 -6.13
CA GLY A 154 -2.79 -4.16 -6.47
C GLY A 154 -2.04 -2.83 -6.67
N SER A 155 -0.75 -2.93 -6.81
CA SER A 155 0.04 -4.16 -6.95
C SER A 155 0.44 -4.80 -5.62
N SER A 156 0.14 -4.22 -4.44
CA SER A 156 0.37 -4.85 -3.13
C SER A 156 -0.82 -5.74 -2.72
N ALA A 157 -1.23 -6.64 -3.62
CA ALA A 157 -2.44 -7.42 -3.52
C ALA A 157 -2.48 -8.32 -2.27
N GLY A 158 -1.50 -9.20 -2.13
CA GLY A 158 -1.42 -10.08 -0.98
C GLY A 158 -1.25 -9.32 0.34
N GLY A 159 -0.53 -8.17 0.34
CA GLY A 159 -0.34 -7.35 1.53
C GLY A 159 -1.66 -6.77 2.06
N ALA A 160 -2.54 -6.29 1.17
CA ALA A 160 -3.85 -5.76 1.56
C ALA A 160 -4.80 -6.88 2.03
N ALA A 161 -4.85 -8.00 1.30
CA ALA A 161 -5.63 -9.15 1.68
C ALA A 161 -5.19 -9.69 3.07
N ALA A 162 -3.88 -9.85 3.28
CA ALA A 162 -3.29 -10.29 4.53
C ALA A 162 -3.62 -9.35 5.70
N ALA A 163 -3.53 -8.02 5.50
CA ALA A 163 -3.88 -7.04 6.51
C ALA A 163 -5.36 -7.13 6.90
N ALA A 164 -6.26 -7.16 5.91
CA ALA A 164 -7.69 -7.25 6.17
C ALA A 164 -8.08 -8.60 6.77
N ALA A 165 -7.40 -9.69 6.43
CA ALA A 165 -7.61 -11.01 6.98
C ALA A 165 -6.98 -11.20 8.37
N GLY A 166 -5.99 -10.38 8.79
CA GLY A 166 -5.35 -10.48 10.12
C GLY A 166 -4.14 -11.41 10.15
N TYR A 167 -3.27 -11.36 9.16
CA TYR A 167 -1.97 -12.06 9.17
C TYR A 167 -0.92 -11.30 10.03
N GLY A 168 -1.37 -10.83 11.21
CA GLY A 168 -0.63 -9.95 12.09
C GLY A 168 -0.90 -8.47 11.81
N PRO A 169 -0.31 -7.54 12.60
CA PRO A 169 -0.63 -6.12 12.51
C PRO A 169 0.14 -5.36 11.42
N LEU A 170 1.30 -5.88 10.98
CA LEU A 170 2.25 -5.11 10.17
C LEU A 170 2.43 -5.71 8.78
N HIS A 171 2.24 -4.89 7.76
CA HIS A 171 2.45 -5.28 6.35
C HIS A 171 3.16 -4.13 5.63
N ILE A 172 4.06 -4.45 4.71
CA ILE A 172 4.73 -3.44 3.88
C ILE A 172 4.61 -3.76 2.39
N GLY A 173 4.28 -2.74 1.62
CA GLY A 173 4.18 -2.80 0.17
C GLY A 173 4.90 -1.65 -0.52
N THR A 174 4.62 -1.48 -1.82
CA THR A 174 5.18 -0.41 -2.67
C THR A 174 4.09 0.28 -3.49
N ASP A 175 4.30 1.55 -3.86
CA ASP A 175 3.31 2.39 -4.55
C ASP A 175 4.01 3.32 -5.56
N ILE A 176 3.60 3.26 -6.83
CA ILE A 176 4.05 4.17 -7.89
C ILE A 176 2.88 4.87 -8.61
N GLY A 177 1.68 4.34 -8.49
CA GLY A 177 0.45 4.89 -9.09
C GLY A 177 -0.77 4.71 -8.20
N GLY A 178 -0.56 4.18 -6.97
CA GLY A 178 -1.64 3.88 -6.03
C GLY A 178 -1.53 2.49 -5.38
N SER A 179 -0.45 1.75 -5.63
CA SER A 179 -0.34 0.33 -5.26
C SER A 179 -0.27 0.02 -3.75
N LEU A 180 -0.23 1.00 -2.86
CA LEU A 180 -0.53 0.87 -1.43
C LEU A 180 -1.98 1.28 -1.17
N ARG A 181 -2.37 2.44 -1.71
CA ARG A 181 -3.61 3.15 -1.39
C ARG A 181 -4.85 2.50 -2.01
N LEU A 182 -4.78 2.11 -3.30
CA LEU A 182 -5.87 1.41 -4.00
C LEU A 182 -6.26 0.11 -3.27
N PRO A 183 -5.33 -0.84 -3.04
CA PRO A 183 -5.66 -2.06 -2.33
C PRO A 183 -6.09 -1.78 -0.88
N ALA A 184 -5.54 -0.75 -0.21
CA ALA A 184 -6.02 -0.37 1.11
C ALA A 184 -7.48 0.12 1.10
N GLY A 185 -7.85 0.95 0.11
CA GLY A 185 -9.23 1.41 -0.06
C GLY A 185 -10.20 0.26 -0.32
N TRP A 186 -9.83 -0.70 -1.17
CA TRP A 186 -10.69 -1.84 -1.53
C TRP A 186 -10.74 -2.96 -0.49
N CYS A 187 -9.72 -3.06 0.39
CA CYS A 187 -9.70 -4.00 1.51
C CYS A 187 -10.09 -3.35 2.86
N GLY A 188 -10.38 -2.05 2.89
CA GLY A 188 -10.85 -1.35 4.09
C GLY A 188 -9.78 -1.14 5.16
N ILE A 189 -8.50 -1.30 4.84
CA ILE A 189 -7.37 -1.09 5.74
C ILE A 189 -6.82 0.34 5.64
N PHE A 190 -5.87 0.67 6.48
CA PHE A 190 -5.06 1.88 6.39
C PHE A 190 -3.78 1.63 5.60
N SER A 191 -3.34 2.59 4.79
CA SER A 191 -2.01 2.62 4.21
C SER A 191 -1.46 4.05 4.14
N LEU A 192 -0.15 4.19 4.24
CA LEU A 192 0.55 5.44 3.96
C LEU A 192 1.53 5.22 2.80
N LYS A 193 1.36 5.96 1.72
CA LYS A 193 2.42 6.24 0.76
C LYS A 193 3.19 7.47 1.28
N PRO A 194 4.35 7.31 1.88
CA PRO A 194 5.09 8.45 2.43
C PRO A 194 5.67 9.34 1.32
N SER A 195 6.25 10.46 1.71
CA SER A 195 7.06 11.30 0.82
C SER A 195 8.14 10.46 0.14
N LEU A 196 8.43 10.74 -1.14
CA LEU A 196 9.48 10.03 -1.87
C LEU A 196 10.81 10.08 -1.12
N GLY A 197 11.45 8.92 -0.96
CA GLY A 197 12.71 8.78 -0.22
C GLY A 197 12.58 8.77 1.31
N ARG A 198 11.39 8.91 1.89
CA ARG A 198 11.17 8.79 3.34
C ARG A 198 11.46 7.37 3.85
N ILE A 199 11.02 6.38 3.14
CA ILE A 199 11.41 4.98 3.31
C ILE A 199 12.29 4.63 2.12
N PRO A 200 13.59 4.41 2.32
CA PRO A 200 14.50 4.04 1.24
C PRO A 200 14.11 2.70 0.60
N ILE A 201 14.31 2.60 -0.71
CA ILE A 201 14.02 1.39 -1.51
C ILE A 201 15.24 1.01 -2.36
N ASP A 202 15.30 -0.26 -2.75
CA ASP A 202 16.34 -0.79 -3.64
C ASP A 202 15.69 -1.80 -4.62
N PRO A 203 15.83 -1.59 -5.94
CA PRO A 203 16.40 -0.42 -6.62
C PRO A 203 15.49 0.82 -6.49
N PRO A 204 16.07 2.05 -6.47
CA PRO A 204 15.31 3.28 -6.47
C PRO A 204 14.61 3.50 -7.82
N TYR A 205 13.43 4.14 -7.79
CA TYR A 205 12.69 4.49 -9.00
C TYR A 205 11.81 5.73 -8.76
N THR A 206 11.81 6.67 -9.72
CA THR A 206 11.05 7.93 -9.65
C THR A 206 9.57 7.69 -9.35
N GLY A 207 9.06 8.33 -8.30
CA GLY A 207 7.68 8.23 -7.86
C GLY A 207 7.33 6.96 -7.08
N ARG A 208 8.22 5.95 -7.03
CA ARG A 208 7.97 4.72 -6.26
C ARG A 208 8.36 4.90 -4.79
N ALA A 209 7.41 4.63 -3.89
CA ALA A 209 7.64 4.61 -2.46
C ALA A 209 7.30 3.24 -1.87
N ALA A 210 7.98 2.83 -0.80
CA ALA A 210 7.49 1.78 0.08
C ALA A 210 6.67 2.41 1.21
N GLY A 211 5.75 1.63 1.81
CA GLY A 211 4.95 2.15 2.90
C GLY A 211 4.19 1.07 3.67
N PRO A 212 3.72 1.41 4.89
CA PRO A 212 2.93 0.55 5.73
C PRO A 212 1.52 0.33 5.18
N MET A 213 1.01 -0.88 5.42
CA MET A 213 -0.37 -1.31 5.22
C MET A 213 -0.80 -1.96 6.53
N THR A 214 -1.82 -1.45 7.20
CA THR A 214 -2.17 -1.85 8.56
C THR A 214 -3.67 -1.72 8.80
N ARG A 215 -4.20 -2.30 9.87
CA ARG A 215 -5.60 -2.09 10.26
C ARG A 215 -5.82 -0.74 10.95
N THR A 216 -4.77 -0.18 11.58
CA THR A 216 -4.84 1.06 12.37
C THR A 216 -3.76 2.06 11.94
N VAL A 217 -4.04 3.35 12.16
CA VAL A 217 -3.04 4.41 11.96
C VAL A 217 -1.87 4.26 12.93
N ALA A 218 -2.13 3.75 14.15
CA ALA A 218 -1.12 3.53 15.18
C ALA A 218 -0.03 2.53 14.72
N ASP A 219 -0.43 1.41 14.14
CA ASP A 219 0.51 0.41 13.64
C ASP A 219 1.37 0.96 12.49
N ALA A 220 0.77 1.78 11.62
CA ALA A 220 1.52 2.45 10.56
C ALA A 220 2.54 3.45 11.12
N ALA A 221 2.18 4.22 12.15
CA ALA A 221 3.11 5.15 12.82
C ALA A 221 4.28 4.39 13.48
N ALA A 222 4.02 3.25 14.11
CA ALA A 222 5.05 2.38 14.67
C ALA A 222 6.01 1.85 13.59
N MET A 223 5.49 1.44 12.42
CA MET A 223 6.33 1.05 11.28
C MET A 223 7.16 2.22 10.76
N MET A 224 6.59 3.43 10.65
CA MET A 224 7.33 4.61 10.17
C MET A 224 8.52 4.95 11.06
N ALA A 225 8.41 4.77 12.37
CA ALA A 225 9.52 5.00 13.32
C ALA A 225 10.76 4.14 13.01
N VAL A 226 10.56 2.95 12.48
CA VAL A 226 11.61 2.00 12.11
C VAL A 226 12.08 2.20 10.67
N LEU A 227 11.14 2.37 9.74
CA LEU A 227 11.39 2.33 8.29
C LEU A 227 11.98 3.62 7.73
N SER A 228 11.78 4.79 8.38
CA SER A 228 12.16 6.12 7.86
C SER A 228 13.64 6.50 8.08
N ARG A 229 14.51 5.53 8.37
CA ARG A 229 15.95 5.75 8.53
C ARG A 229 16.62 5.78 7.15
N PRO A 230 17.55 6.73 6.90
CA PRO A 230 18.27 6.82 5.63
C PRO A 230 19.04 5.54 5.27
N ASP A 231 19.17 5.31 3.96
CA ASP A 231 19.99 4.21 3.42
C ASP A 231 20.65 4.65 2.10
N ALA A 232 21.97 4.51 2.01
CA ALA A 232 22.76 4.98 0.88
C ALA A 232 22.53 4.19 -0.44
N ARG A 233 21.84 3.04 -0.38
CA ARG A 233 21.45 2.28 -1.58
C ARG A 233 20.35 2.98 -2.38
N ASP A 234 19.57 3.82 -1.72
CA ASP A 234 18.57 4.67 -2.40
C ASP A 234 19.13 6.07 -2.62
N SER A 235 19.40 6.42 -3.88
CA SER A 235 19.86 7.75 -4.27
C SER A 235 18.84 8.87 -3.98
N MET A 236 17.58 8.52 -3.71
CA MET A 236 16.50 9.45 -3.34
C MET A 236 16.23 9.46 -1.83
N SER A 237 16.98 8.68 -1.04
CA SER A 237 16.82 8.63 0.42
C SER A 237 16.93 10.02 1.03
N LEU A 238 15.91 10.40 1.81
CA LEU A 238 15.94 11.68 2.53
C LEU A 238 17.01 11.65 3.64
N PRO A 239 17.61 12.79 3.96
CA PRO A 239 18.48 12.91 5.12
C PRO A 239 17.75 12.50 6.40
N LEU A 240 18.54 12.09 7.42
CA LEU A 240 17.98 11.79 8.73
C LEU A 240 17.25 13.01 9.29
N GLN A 241 16.01 12.81 9.71
CA GLN A 241 15.19 13.81 10.39
C GLN A 241 14.69 13.22 11.70
N ASP A 242 14.75 14.02 12.75
CA ASP A 242 14.16 13.64 14.04
C ASP A 242 12.65 13.91 13.99
N ILE A 243 11.90 12.90 13.64
CA ILE A 243 10.43 12.92 13.55
C ILE A 243 9.87 12.13 14.72
N ALA A 244 9.14 12.80 15.58
CA ALA A 244 8.48 12.17 16.73
C ALA A 244 7.24 11.36 16.28
N TRP A 245 7.46 10.22 15.62
CA TRP A 245 6.37 9.37 15.08
C TRP A 245 5.36 8.96 16.15
N SER A 246 5.76 8.81 17.40
CA SER A 246 4.88 8.53 18.53
C SER A 246 3.86 9.64 18.84
N SER A 247 4.08 10.86 18.32
CA SER A 247 3.15 11.99 18.48
C SER A 247 2.08 12.07 17.36
N PHE A 248 1.78 10.95 16.72
CA PHE A 248 0.76 10.87 15.66
C PHE A 248 -0.66 11.07 16.18
N ASP A 249 -0.95 10.70 17.42
CA ASP A 249 -2.27 10.87 18.04
C ASP A 249 -2.32 12.21 18.80
N GLN A 250 -3.03 13.18 18.21
CA GLN A 250 -3.28 14.50 18.79
C GLN A 250 -4.79 14.72 19.01
N GLY A 251 -5.58 13.64 18.93
CA GLY A 251 -7.03 13.69 19.07
C GLY A 251 -7.73 14.44 17.93
N VAL A 252 -9.03 14.65 18.10
CA VAL A 252 -9.91 15.29 17.10
C VAL A 252 -9.64 16.80 16.97
N ASP A 253 -9.20 17.46 18.04
CA ASP A 253 -8.89 18.91 18.05
C ASP A 253 -7.83 19.30 17.02
N ARG A 254 -7.03 18.35 16.55
CA ARG A 254 -6.08 18.56 15.45
C ARG A 254 -6.73 19.05 14.16
N LEU A 255 -8.02 18.75 13.95
CA LEU A 255 -8.77 19.13 12.75
C LEU A 255 -9.24 20.58 12.76
N ARG A 256 -9.34 21.20 13.93
CA ARG A 256 -9.90 22.53 14.08
C ARG A 256 -9.11 23.58 13.29
N GLY A 257 -9.81 24.28 12.42
CA GLY A 257 -9.26 25.36 11.58
C GLY A 257 -8.37 24.90 10.43
N LEU A 258 -8.15 23.60 10.23
CA LEU A 258 -7.45 23.10 9.05
C LEU A 258 -8.24 23.42 7.78
N LYS A 259 -7.56 23.95 6.79
CA LYS A 259 -8.09 24.16 5.46
C LYS A 259 -7.86 22.94 4.59
N ILE A 260 -8.94 22.21 4.29
CA ILE A 260 -8.89 20.94 3.56
C ILE A 260 -9.58 21.09 2.19
N GLY A 261 -8.83 20.82 1.12
CA GLY A 261 -9.37 20.76 -0.24
C GLY A 261 -10.13 19.44 -0.47
N LEU A 262 -11.36 19.53 -0.98
CA LEU A 262 -12.18 18.38 -1.36
C LEU A 262 -12.14 18.18 -2.88
N LEU A 263 -11.40 17.16 -3.33
CA LEU A 263 -11.25 16.82 -4.75
C LEU A 263 -12.18 15.62 -5.07
N LEU A 264 -13.30 15.89 -5.75
CA LEU A 264 -14.30 14.86 -6.11
C LEU A 264 -14.23 14.44 -7.58
N ASP A 265 -13.44 15.11 -8.38
CA ASP A 265 -13.18 14.81 -9.79
C ASP A 265 -11.68 14.92 -10.02
N ALA A 266 -11.06 13.85 -10.54
CA ALA A 266 -9.64 13.83 -10.85
C ALA A 266 -9.29 14.67 -12.09
N GLY A 267 -10.26 14.90 -12.99
CA GLY A 267 -10.07 15.55 -14.30
C GLY A 267 -9.62 14.60 -15.41
N CYS A 268 -9.48 13.32 -15.10
CA CYS A 268 -9.11 12.27 -16.06
C CYS A 268 -9.55 10.90 -15.54
N GLY A 269 -9.57 9.91 -16.42
CA GLY A 269 -9.88 8.52 -16.10
C GLY A 269 -11.37 8.26 -15.89
N LEU A 270 -11.69 7.23 -15.12
CA LEU A 270 -13.06 6.81 -14.85
C LEU A 270 -13.82 7.82 -13.98
N PRO A 271 -15.12 8.06 -14.25
CA PRO A 271 -15.97 8.88 -13.40
C PRO A 271 -16.15 8.21 -12.02
N VAL A 272 -16.35 9.03 -10.98
CA VAL A 272 -16.57 8.53 -9.62
C VAL A 272 -17.98 7.93 -9.51
N GLU A 273 -18.08 6.69 -9.06
CA GLU A 273 -19.37 6.03 -8.82
C GLU A 273 -20.15 6.70 -7.68
N PRO A 274 -21.50 6.73 -7.77
CA PRO A 274 -22.34 7.46 -6.81
C PRO A 274 -22.14 7.05 -5.35
N GLU A 275 -21.94 5.75 -5.05
CA GLU A 275 -21.71 5.27 -3.68
C GLU A 275 -20.37 5.75 -3.11
N VAL A 276 -19.32 5.79 -3.94
CA VAL A 276 -18.01 6.32 -3.57
C VAL A 276 -18.10 7.82 -3.30
N LEU A 277 -18.76 8.55 -4.20
CA LEU A 277 -18.99 9.99 -4.06
C LEU A 277 -19.72 10.31 -2.76
N ALA A 278 -20.81 9.59 -2.48
CA ALA A 278 -21.61 9.77 -1.27
C ALA A 278 -20.81 9.51 0.02
N ALA A 279 -19.98 8.46 0.05
CA ALA A 279 -19.15 8.12 1.19
C ALA A 279 -18.07 9.18 1.46
N VAL A 280 -17.39 9.67 0.41
CA VAL A 280 -16.36 10.72 0.53
C VAL A 280 -16.97 12.05 0.96
N GLN A 281 -18.14 12.43 0.44
CA GLN A 281 -18.88 13.61 0.90
C GLN A 281 -19.33 13.49 2.36
N ALA A 282 -19.74 12.29 2.80
CA ALA A 282 -20.07 12.05 4.19
C ALA A 282 -18.84 12.19 5.10
N ALA A 283 -17.67 11.71 4.66
CA ALA A 283 -16.41 11.91 5.35
C ALA A 283 -16.05 13.41 5.46
N ALA A 284 -16.21 14.18 4.38
CA ALA A 284 -15.98 15.63 4.38
C ALA A 284 -16.85 16.35 5.42
N ARG A 285 -18.14 16.02 5.51
CA ARG A 285 -19.04 16.57 6.54
C ARG A 285 -18.59 16.26 7.98
N ARG A 286 -17.94 15.11 8.20
CA ARG A 286 -17.39 14.78 9.53
C ARG A 286 -16.16 15.62 9.86
N PHE A 287 -15.31 15.91 8.89
CA PHE A 287 -14.22 16.87 9.06
C PHE A 287 -14.75 18.28 9.40
N GLU A 288 -15.80 18.74 8.71
CA GLU A 288 -16.45 20.03 9.02
C GLU A 288 -17.05 20.04 10.44
N ALA A 289 -17.77 18.99 10.82
CA ALA A 289 -18.33 18.85 12.15
C ALA A 289 -17.25 18.84 13.26
N ALA A 290 -16.04 18.39 12.95
CA ALA A 290 -14.88 18.42 13.82
C ALA A 290 -14.10 19.75 13.78
N GLY A 291 -14.59 20.75 13.02
CA GLY A 291 -14.06 22.11 12.97
C GLY A 291 -13.06 22.40 11.86
N ALA A 292 -12.88 21.50 10.90
CA ALA A 292 -12.10 21.78 9.69
C ALA A 292 -12.90 22.68 8.72
N VAL A 293 -12.21 23.41 7.87
CA VAL A 293 -12.78 24.21 6.77
C VAL A 293 -12.62 23.42 5.48
N ILE A 294 -13.72 22.92 4.94
CA ILE A 294 -13.74 22.16 3.68
C ILE A 294 -14.02 23.08 2.52
N GLU A 295 -13.13 23.12 1.53
CA GLU A 295 -13.33 23.90 0.30
C GLU A 295 -13.30 22.98 -0.93
N PRO A 296 -14.20 23.17 -1.91
CA PRO A 296 -14.17 22.39 -3.13
C PRO A 296 -12.89 22.70 -3.93
N MET A 297 -12.26 21.66 -4.42
CA MET A 297 -11.04 21.74 -5.23
C MET A 297 -11.37 21.44 -6.69
N ARG A 298 -10.84 22.25 -7.62
CA ARG A 298 -10.99 21.99 -9.05
C ARG A 298 -10.08 20.84 -9.48
N PRO A 299 -10.51 20.03 -10.46
CA PRO A 299 -9.64 19.06 -11.11
C PRO A 299 -8.37 19.72 -11.64
N PHE A 300 -7.25 19.05 -11.51
CA PHE A 300 -5.95 19.55 -11.98
C PHE A 300 -5.19 18.57 -12.88
N MET A 301 -5.61 17.30 -12.89
CA MET A 301 -5.15 16.35 -13.91
C MET A 301 -5.89 16.55 -15.22
N THR A 302 -5.27 16.10 -16.30
CA THR A 302 -5.89 16.07 -17.64
C THR A 302 -5.72 14.70 -18.26
N PRO A 303 -6.57 14.32 -19.25
CA PRO A 303 -6.37 13.05 -19.98
C PRO A 303 -4.96 12.95 -20.58
N ALA A 304 -4.42 14.02 -21.17
CA ALA A 304 -3.08 14.02 -21.74
C ALA A 304 -1.96 13.71 -20.71
N MET A 305 -2.14 14.10 -19.43
CA MET A 305 -1.21 13.75 -18.37
C MET A 305 -1.26 12.27 -18.05
N LEU A 306 -2.45 11.68 -17.93
CA LEU A 306 -2.63 10.25 -17.64
C LEU A 306 -2.12 9.40 -18.80
N ASP A 307 -2.52 9.72 -20.03
CA ASP A 307 -2.10 9.04 -21.25
C ASP A 307 -0.58 9.08 -21.44
N GLY A 308 0.04 10.24 -21.18
CA GLY A 308 1.48 10.36 -21.30
C GLY A 308 2.23 9.48 -20.32
N MET A 309 1.80 9.42 -19.05
CA MET A 309 2.40 8.50 -18.08
C MET A 309 2.23 7.04 -18.50
N ASP A 310 1.04 6.66 -18.96
CA ASP A 310 0.76 5.31 -19.44
C ASP A 310 1.63 4.96 -20.66
N HIS A 311 1.72 5.82 -21.65
CA HIS A 311 2.56 5.62 -22.84
C HIS A 311 4.04 5.44 -22.48
N PHE A 312 4.56 6.24 -21.56
CA PHE A 312 5.94 6.06 -21.09
C PHE A 312 6.13 4.70 -20.41
N TRP A 313 5.21 4.29 -19.52
CA TRP A 313 5.30 3.01 -18.83
C TRP A 313 5.15 1.82 -19.78
N ARG A 314 4.32 1.94 -20.83
CA ARG A 314 4.23 0.92 -21.90
C ARG A 314 5.58 0.71 -22.58
N MET A 315 6.23 1.80 -23.02
CA MET A 315 7.54 1.71 -23.70
C MET A 315 8.60 1.14 -22.75
N ARG A 316 8.67 1.60 -21.52
CA ARG A 316 9.58 1.04 -20.51
C ARG A 316 9.36 -0.46 -20.34
N SER A 317 8.13 -0.87 -20.14
CA SER A 317 7.79 -2.30 -19.95
C SER A 317 8.09 -3.12 -21.19
N ARG A 318 7.87 -2.55 -22.39
CA ARG A 318 8.26 -3.21 -23.64
C ARG A 318 9.77 -3.46 -23.71
N ILE A 319 10.58 -2.51 -23.32
CA ILE A 319 12.04 -2.67 -23.29
C ILE A 319 12.42 -3.79 -22.31
N ASP A 320 11.81 -3.81 -21.10
CA ASP A 320 12.05 -4.86 -20.12
C ASP A 320 11.65 -6.25 -20.66
N LEU A 321 10.47 -6.36 -21.34
CA LEU A 321 10.00 -7.60 -21.93
C LEU A 321 10.88 -8.07 -23.12
N LEU A 322 11.39 -7.15 -23.93
CA LEU A 322 12.28 -7.48 -25.04
C LEU A 322 13.66 -7.97 -24.58
N ALA A 323 14.06 -7.65 -23.34
CA ALA A 323 15.31 -8.16 -22.75
C ALA A 323 15.18 -9.62 -22.25
N LEU A 324 13.94 -10.16 -22.17
CA LEU A 324 13.72 -11.57 -21.81
C LEU A 324 14.00 -12.50 -23.01
N ASP A 325 14.40 -13.73 -22.69
CA ASP A 325 14.38 -14.79 -23.70
C ASP A 325 12.94 -14.93 -24.26
N PRO A 326 12.75 -15.17 -25.57
CA PRO A 326 11.42 -15.27 -26.18
C PRO A 326 10.47 -16.25 -25.47
N ALA A 327 10.99 -17.40 -25.02
CA ALA A 327 10.21 -18.40 -24.30
C ALA A 327 9.78 -17.94 -22.89
N ASP A 328 10.59 -17.10 -22.22
CA ASP A 328 10.23 -16.53 -20.93
C ASP A 328 9.23 -15.38 -21.11
N ARG A 329 9.37 -14.56 -22.15
CA ARG A 329 8.43 -13.50 -22.46
C ARG A 329 6.99 -14.02 -22.66
N GLU A 330 6.84 -15.20 -23.28
CA GLU A 330 5.53 -15.82 -23.48
C GLU A 330 4.82 -16.23 -22.17
N LYS A 331 5.56 -16.35 -21.05
CA LYS A 331 5.01 -16.66 -19.73
C LYS A 331 4.38 -15.46 -19.03
N VAL A 332 4.71 -14.23 -19.45
CA VAL A 332 4.11 -13.00 -18.90
C VAL A 332 2.63 -12.97 -19.29
N LEU A 333 1.79 -12.44 -18.39
CA LEU A 333 0.35 -12.30 -18.65
C LEU A 333 0.08 -11.68 -20.03
N PRO A 334 -0.80 -12.26 -20.85
CA PRO A 334 -1.12 -11.76 -22.20
C PRO A 334 -1.56 -10.29 -22.19
N TYR A 335 -2.30 -9.87 -21.16
CA TYR A 335 -2.74 -8.49 -20.97
C TYR A 335 -1.55 -7.52 -20.87
N ILE A 336 -0.53 -7.87 -20.08
CA ILE A 336 0.69 -7.04 -19.90
C ILE A 336 1.49 -6.98 -21.20
N ARG A 337 1.59 -8.10 -21.93
CA ARG A 337 2.27 -8.13 -23.23
C ARG A 337 1.55 -7.24 -24.24
N ALA A 338 0.24 -7.36 -24.37
CA ALA A 338 -0.56 -6.54 -25.28
C ALA A 338 -0.43 -5.04 -24.97
N TRP A 339 -0.50 -4.68 -23.68
CA TRP A 339 -0.29 -3.31 -23.21
C TRP A 339 1.10 -2.79 -23.58
N ALA A 340 2.16 -3.50 -23.25
CA ALA A 340 3.53 -3.09 -23.56
C ALA A 340 3.78 -3.00 -25.08
N ASP A 341 3.33 -3.99 -25.86
CA ASP A 341 3.56 -4.03 -27.30
C ASP A 341 2.76 -2.95 -28.07
N SER A 342 1.72 -2.39 -27.49
CA SER A 342 1.01 -1.25 -28.09
C SER A 342 1.88 0.00 -28.27
N SER A 343 3.02 0.08 -27.55
CA SER A 343 4.02 1.15 -27.70
C SER A 343 5.01 0.93 -28.85
N ALA A 344 4.94 -0.17 -29.58
CA ALA A 344 5.96 -0.57 -30.56
C ALA A 344 6.23 0.45 -31.69
N ALA A 345 5.22 1.26 -32.03
CA ALA A 345 5.30 2.28 -33.08
C ALA A 345 5.74 3.68 -32.55
N MET A 346 5.96 3.83 -31.23
CA MET A 346 6.36 5.11 -30.66
C MET A 346 7.81 5.44 -31.03
N ASP A 347 8.02 6.64 -31.53
CA ASP A 347 9.35 7.20 -31.77
C ASP A 347 9.93 7.90 -30.53
N GLY A 348 11.17 8.34 -30.63
CA GLY A 348 11.85 9.01 -29.51
C GLY A 348 11.21 10.31 -29.09
N GLU A 349 10.59 11.07 -30.00
CA GLU A 349 9.87 12.31 -29.67
C GLU A 349 8.61 12.00 -28.88
N SER A 350 7.84 11.01 -29.29
CA SER A 350 6.63 10.54 -28.60
C SER A 350 6.95 10.08 -27.18
N VAL A 351 8.02 9.29 -26.99
CA VAL A 351 8.48 8.85 -25.67
C VAL A 351 8.92 10.02 -24.80
N PHE A 352 9.66 10.99 -25.36
CA PHE A 352 10.08 12.17 -24.60
C PHE A 352 8.87 13.04 -24.16
N ARG A 353 7.89 13.26 -25.06
CA ARG A 353 6.65 13.97 -24.73
C ARG A 353 5.87 13.25 -23.66
N ALA A 354 5.76 11.93 -23.73
CA ALA A 354 5.14 11.08 -22.72
C ALA A 354 5.84 11.21 -21.35
N ALA A 355 7.15 11.10 -21.31
CA ALA A 355 7.96 11.27 -20.10
C ALA A 355 7.82 12.67 -19.50
N SER A 356 7.66 13.72 -20.33
CA SER A 356 7.50 15.09 -19.87
C SER A 356 6.21 15.29 -19.06
N GLN A 357 5.18 14.43 -19.21
CA GLN A 357 3.95 14.51 -18.44
C GLN A 357 4.17 14.22 -16.94
N PHE A 358 5.18 13.45 -16.55
CA PHE A 358 5.53 13.29 -15.13
C PHE A 358 5.84 14.63 -14.46
N HIS A 359 6.54 15.52 -15.16
CA HIS A 359 6.83 16.86 -14.67
C HIS A 359 5.58 17.74 -14.66
N ALA A 360 4.76 17.68 -15.72
CA ALA A 360 3.51 18.43 -15.78
C ALA A 360 2.56 18.07 -14.62
N VAL A 361 2.40 16.79 -14.32
CA VAL A 361 1.62 16.30 -13.18
C VAL A 361 2.18 16.83 -11.85
N ARG A 362 3.51 16.78 -11.67
CA ARG A 362 4.17 17.33 -10.46
C ARG A 362 3.83 18.79 -10.25
N VAL A 363 4.01 19.62 -11.27
CA VAL A 363 3.76 21.07 -11.20
C VAL A 363 2.29 21.34 -10.91
N ALA A 364 1.38 20.69 -11.64
CA ALA A 364 -0.05 20.86 -11.44
C ALA A 364 -0.50 20.46 -10.04
N SER A 365 -0.04 19.30 -9.53
CA SER A 365 -0.39 18.81 -8.20
C SER A 365 0.07 19.74 -7.08
N VAL A 366 1.34 20.18 -7.14
CA VAL A 366 1.90 21.09 -6.12
C VAL A 366 1.16 22.43 -6.14
N ALA A 367 0.90 23.00 -7.32
CA ALA A 367 0.17 24.27 -7.45
C ALA A 367 -1.26 24.15 -6.92
N ALA A 368 -1.98 23.09 -7.29
CA ALA A 368 -3.37 22.88 -6.87
C ALA A 368 -3.51 22.67 -5.35
N CYS A 369 -2.54 21.97 -4.73
CA CYS A 369 -2.55 21.70 -3.29
C CYS A 369 -2.05 22.88 -2.44
N ALA A 370 -1.37 23.88 -3.01
CA ALA A 370 -0.67 24.92 -2.25
C ALA A 370 -1.59 25.76 -1.34
N ALA A 371 -2.87 25.92 -1.72
CA ALA A 371 -3.86 26.69 -0.96
C ALA A 371 -4.42 25.95 0.27
N PHE A 372 -4.13 24.67 0.44
CA PHE A 372 -4.70 23.80 1.46
C PHE A 372 -3.62 23.26 2.40
N ASP A 373 -4.02 22.93 3.63
CA ASP A 373 -3.16 22.18 4.54
C ASP A 373 -3.13 20.71 4.15
N TYR A 374 -4.30 20.16 3.80
CA TYR A 374 -4.46 18.79 3.28
C TYR A 374 -5.49 18.75 2.16
N VAL A 375 -5.48 17.67 1.39
CA VAL A 375 -6.48 17.37 0.36
C VAL A 375 -7.12 16.02 0.67
N ILE A 376 -8.44 15.94 0.59
CA ILE A 376 -9.19 14.68 0.65
C ILE A 376 -9.87 14.39 -0.68
N SER A 377 -9.91 13.13 -1.05
CA SER A 377 -10.51 12.64 -2.29
C SER A 377 -10.95 11.18 -2.15
N PRO A 378 -11.71 10.63 -3.11
CA PRO A 378 -11.75 9.18 -3.28
C PRO A 378 -10.33 8.62 -3.40
N THR A 379 -10.09 7.41 -2.88
CA THR A 379 -8.85 6.68 -3.19
C THR A 379 -8.92 6.11 -4.62
N ALA A 380 -10.07 5.57 -4.98
CA ALA A 380 -10.38 5.07 -6.33
C ALA A 380 -11.79 5.55 -6.72
N PRO A 381 -12.09 5.70 -8.02
CA PRO A 381 -13.40 6.16 -8.48
C PRO A 381 -14.50 5.10 -8.31
N MET A 382 -14.16 3.85 -8.02
CA MET A 382 -15.10 2.74 -7.92
C MET A 382 -14.69 1.75 -6.82
N PRO A 383 -15.62 0.88 -6.34
CA PRO A 383 -15.30 -0.21 -5.42
C PRO A 383 -14.45 -1.30 -6.06
N ALA A 384 -14.08 -2.33 -5.29
CA ALA A 384 -13.33 -3.47 -5.80
C ALA A 384 -14.08 -4.18 -6.95
N PHE A 385 -13.39 -4.38 -8.06
CA PHE A 385 -13.90 -5.08 -9.26
C PHE A 385 -13.69 -6.61 -9.18
N ALA A 386 -14.09 -7.36 -10.20
CA ALA A 386 -13.97 -8.82 -10.22
C ALA A 386 -12.50 -9.27 -10.13
N ALA A 387 -12.25 -10.33 -9.35
CA ALA A 387 -10.89 -10.78 -9.01
C ALA A 387 -10.06 -11.24 -10.22
N ASP A 388 -10.71 -11.81 -11.22
CA ASP A 388 -10.12 -12.37 -12.43
C ASP A 388 -9.84 -11.33 -13.53
N LEU A 389 -10.19 -10.05 -13.29
CA LEU A 389 -9.88 -8.97 -14.22
C LEU A 389 -8.52 -8.33 -13.91
N PRO A 390 -7.73 -8.00 -14.94
CA PRO A 390 -6.45 -7.32 -14.78
C PRO A 390 -6.59 -5.85 -14.37
N SER A 391 -7.66 -5.19 -14.81
CA SER A 391 -7.99 -3.79 -14.51
C SER A 391 -9.51 -3.60 -14.51
N PRO A 392 -10.03 -2.48 -13.98
CA PRO A 392 -11.47 -2.19 -14.02
C PRO A 392 -12.06 -2.14 -15.43
N THR A 393 -11.30 -1.65 -16.39
CA THR A 393 -11.72 -1.54 -17.80
C THR A 393 -11.61 -2.86 -18.56
N ASN A 394 -10.77 -3.78 -18.08
CA ASN A 394 -10.36 -5.01 -18.79
C ASN A 394 -9.84 -4.75 -20.21
N ASP A 395 -9.35 -3.55 -20.47
CA ASP A 395 -8.81 -3.11 -21.77
C ASP A 395 -7.32 -2.74 -21.62
N PRO A 396 -6.39 -3.45 -22.30
CA PRO A 396 -4.96 -3.13 -22.24
C PRO A 396 -4.60 -1.78 -22.88
N LEU A 397 -5.51 -1.16 -23.63
CA LEU A 397 -5.31 0.19 -24.17
C LEU A 397 -5.72 1.29 -23.15
N HIS A 398 -6.51 0.94 -22.14
CA HIS A 398 -7.02 1.85 -21.10
C HIS A 398 -6.85 1.27 -19.69
N PRO A 399 -5.64 0.79 -19.29
CA PRO A 399 -5.46 0.01 -18.06
C PRO A 399 -5.45 0.86 -16.79
N LEU A 400 -5.20 2.19 -16.91
CA LEU A 400 -4.88 3.08 -15.79
C LEU A 400 -5.97 4.12 -15.49
N GLU A 401 -7.16 3.99 -16.10
CA GLU A 401 -8.25 4.96 -15.96
C GLU A 401 -8.75 5.18 -14.51
N HIS A 402 -8.39 4.29 -13.59
CA HIS A 402 -8.81 4.33 -12.19
C HIS A 402 -7.80 4.99 -11.23
N ILE A 403 -6.59 5.36 -11.71
CA ILE A 403 -5.53 5.88 -10.83
C ILE A 403 -5.46 7.41 -10.77
N GLY A 404 -6.39 8.11 -11.41
CA GLY A 404 -6.36 9.57 -11.52
C GLY A 404 -6.28 10.31 -10.18
N PHE A 405 -6.83 9.75 -9.10
CA PHE A 405 -6.72 10.34 -7.76
C PHE A 405 -5.41 10.01 -7.04
N THR A 406 -4.76 8.91 -7.35
CA THR A 406 -3.59 8.43 -6.60
C THR A 406 -2.27 8.80 -7.24
N VAL A 407 -2.13 8.66 -8.56
CA VAL A 407 -0.86 8.88 -9.27
C VAL A 407 -0.29 10.31 -9.13
N PRO A 408 -1.09 11.38 -9.01
CA PRO A 408 -0.55 12.74 -8.82
C PRO A 408 0.37 12.85 -7.61
N PHE A 409 0.04 12.16 -6.50
CA PHE A 409 0.83 12.20 -5.27
C PHE A 409 2.09 11.32 -5.32
N ASN A 410 2.24 10.45 -6.31
CA ASN A 410 3.51 9.82 -6.62
C ASN A 410 4.44 10.79 -7.37
N MET A 411 3.92 11.45 -8.40
CA MET A 411 4.71 12.34 -9.25
C MET A 411 5.10 13.62 -8.53
N SER A 412 4.23 14.17 -7.66
CA SER A 412 4.52 15.33 -6.81
C SER A 412 5.34 14.99 -5.56
N GLU A 413 5.59 13.69 -5.31
CA GLU A 413 6.36 13.19 -4.17
C GLU A 413 5.71 13.48 -2.80
N GLN A 414 4.47 13.96 -2.78
CA GLN A 414 3.72 14.28 -1.58
C GLN A 414 3.26 13.01 -0.85
N PRO A 415 3.22 13.00 0.50
CA PRO A 415 2.66 11.89 1.25
C PRO A 415 1.15 11.81 1.05
N ALA A 416 0.61 10.60 0.96
CA ALA A 416 -0.82 10.37 0.88
C ALA A 416 -1.19 9.03 1.55
N ALA A 417 -2.23 9.07 2.37
CA ALA A 417 -2.79 7.89 3.04
C ALA A 417 -4.12 7.47 2.39
N SER A 418 -4.49 6.21 2.54
CA SER A 418 -5.84 5.71 2.29
C SER A 418 -6.40 5.12 3.58
N ILE A 419 -7.64 5.45 3.90
CA ILE A 419 -8.35 4.97 5.09
C ILE A 419 -9.82 4.68 4.74
N ASN A 420 -10.42 3.64 5.34
CA ASN A 420 -11.82 3.34 5.10
C ASN A 420 -12.72 4.50 5.58
N CYS A 421 -13.66 4.94 4.73
CA CYS A 421 -14.64 5.97 5.05
C CYS A 421 -16.09 5.51 4.93
N GLY A 422 -16.32 4.26 4.55
CA GLY A 422 -17.67 3.71 4.40
C GLY A 422 -17.67 2.39 3.64
N TYR A 423 -18.87 1.97 3.29
CA TYR A 423 -19.10 0.71 2.57
C TYR A 423 -20.16 0.91 1.50
N THR A 424 -20.08 0.15 0.41
CA THR A 424 -21.15 0.05 -0.58
C THR A 424 -22.39 -0.63 0.02
N ALA A 425 -23.50 -0.58 -0.69
CA ALA A 425 -24.72 -1.32 -0.31
C ALA A 425 -24.47 -2.83 -0.18
N THR A 426 -23.52 -3.37 -0.98
CA THR A 426 -23.10 -4.77 -0.91
C THR A 426 -22.08 -5.06 0.19
N GLY A 427 -21.55 -4.04 0.86
CA GLY A 427 -20.64 -4.19 1.99
C GLY A 427 -19.16 -4.13 1.64
N LEU A 428 -18.79 -3.78 0.42
CA LEU A 428 -17.41 -3.57 0.04
C LEU A 428 -16.87 -2.25 0.60
N PRO A 429 -15.64 -2.21 1.11
CA PRO A 429 -15.05 -1.00 1.65
C PRO A 429 -14.85 0.11 0.59
N ILE A 430 -14.94 1.36 1.04
CA ILE A 430 -14.65 2.57 0.25
C ILE A 430 -13.52 3.35 0.94
N GLY A 431 -12.47 3.66 0.19
CA GLY A 431 -11.30 4.38 0.68
C GLY A 431 -11.40 5.89 0.49
N LEU A 432 -11.10 6.64 1.55
CA LEU A 432 -10.79 8.07 1.52
C LEU A 432 -9.28 8.25 1.42
N GLN A 433 -8.82 9.04 0.46
CA GLN A 433 -7.43 9.46 0.40
C GLN A 433 -7.25 10.78 1.16
N ILE A 434 -6.17 10.88 1.95
CA ILE A 434 -5.73 12.08 2.66
C ILE A 434 -4.31 12.38 2.20
N ALA A 435 -4.10 13.49 1.48
CA ALA A 435 -2.80 13.90 0.99
C ALA A 435 -2.32 15.18 1.71
N GLY A 436 -1.03 15.23 2.03
CA GLY A 436 -0.39 16.36 2.68
C GLY A 436 0.62 17.07 1.79
N ARG A 437 1.27 18.11 2.33
CA ARG A 437 2.41 18.75 1.69
C ARG A 437 3.61 17.82 1.71
N ARG A 438 4.52 17.97 0.74
CA ARG A 438 5.76 17.18 0.68
C ARG A 438 6.51 17.29 2.03
N PHE A 439 6.95 16.13 2.55
CA PHE A 439 7.64 15.92 3.83
C PHE A 439 6.75 15.99 5.08
N ASP A 440 5.46 16.27 4.97
CA ASP A 440 4.52 16.26 6.10
C ASP A 440 3.89 14.88 6.32
N ASP A 441 4.72 13.84 6.34
CA ASP A 441 4.29 12.46 6.57
C ASP A 441 3.58 12.27 7.90
N LEU A 442 4.13 12.88 8.97
CA LEU A 442 3.53 12.82 10.31
C LEU A 442 2.21 13.60 10.38
N GLY A 443 2.10 14.73 9.66
CA GLY A 443 0.84 15.48 9.57
C GLY A 443 -0.27 14.67 8.91
N VAL A 444 0.04 13.92 7.84
CA VAL A 444 -0.92 13.00 7.21
C VAL A 444 -1.38 11.91 8.20
N LEU A 445 -0.46 11.32 8.98
CA LEU A 445 -0.84 10.35 10.03
C LEU A 445 -1.74 10.98 11.10
N ARG A 446 -1.46 12.22 11.53
CA ARG A 446 -2.27 12.95 12.53
C ARG A 446 -3.69 13.21 12.02
N VAL A 447 -3.84 13.65 10.78
CA VAL A 447 -5.17 13.88 10.17
C VAL A 447 -5.89 12.57 9.96
N ALA A 448 -5.20 11.52 9.51
CA ALA A 448 -5.77 10.19 9.37
C ALA A 448 -6.23 9.60 10.72
N ARG A 449 -5.43 9.81 11.80
CA ARG A 449 -5.82 9.37 13.15
C ARG A 449 -7.02 10.14 13.67
N ALA A 450 -7.07 11.45 13.47
CA ALA A 450 -8.23 12.24 13.86
C ALA A 450 -9.50 11.77 13.10
N PHE A 451 -9.38 11.46 11.80
CA PHE A 451 -10.48 10.88 11.02
C PHE A 451 -10.86 9.48 11.52
N GLU A 452 -9.89 8.63 11.85
CA GLU A 452 -10.13 7.30 12.44
C GLU A 452 -11.01 7.35 13.69
N LEU A 453 -10.90 8.44 14.48
CA LEU A 453 -11.69 8.66 15.69
C LEU A 453 -13.12 9.16 15.43
N ILE A 454 -13.35 9.87 14.30
CA ILE A 454 -14.65 10.49 13.99
C ILE A 454 -15.44 9.76 12.89
N ARG A 455 -14.80 8.82 12.16
CA ARG A 455 -15.50 8.06 11.12
C ARG A 455 -16.59 7.17 11.69
N GLU A 456 -17.51 6.70 10.85
CA GLU A 456 -18.51 5.71 11.26
C GLU A 456 -17.86 4.47 11.86
N PRO A 457 -18.53 3.80 12.81
CA PRO A 457 -18.09 2.51 13.31
C PRO A 457 -17.82 1.54 12.16
N GLN A 458 -16.68 0.89 12.21
CA GLN A 458 -16.29 -0.05 11.17
C GLN A 458 -17.05 -1.37 11.33
N ARG A 459 -17.36 -2.02 10.20
CA ARG A 459 -17.89 -3.39 10.22
C ARG A 459 -16.83 -4.32 10.84
N PRO A 460 -17.23 -5.42 11.48
CA PRO A 460 -16.31 -6.46 11.91
C PRO A 460 -15.44 -6.93 10.74
N TRP A 461 -14.18 -7.19 11.02
CA TRP A 461 -13.27 -7.74 10.01
C TRP A 461 -13.79 -9.09 9.50
N PRO A 462 -13.57 -9.39 8.20
CA PRO A 462 -13.94 -10.69 7.64
C PRO A 462 -13.35 -11.84 8.44
N GLN A 463 -14.10 -12.93 8.50
CA GLN A 463 -13.66 -14.18 9.11
C GLN A 463 -13.43 -15.23 8.03
N PRO A 464 -12.50 -16.18 8.21
CA PRO A 464 -12.28 -17.25 7.25
C PRO A 464 -13.57 -18.01 7.01
N PRO A 465 -13.85 -18.45 5.77
CA PRO A 465 -14.96 -19.36 5.49
C PRO A 465 -14.90 -20.56 6.43
N GLY A 466 -16.06 -21.05 6.85
CA GLY A 466 -16.13 -22.29 7.61
C GLY A 466 -15.52 -23.47 6.83
N PRO A 467 -15.09 -24.53 7.54
CA PRO A 467 -14.56 -25.72 6.92
C PRO A 467 -15.56 -26.43 6.04
#